data_735584d5bee03b71b43ca09acaaef9e8
#
_entry.id   735584d5bee03b71b43ca09acaaef9e8
#
_cell.length_a   1.000
_cell.length_b   1.000
_cell.length_c   1.000
_cell.angle_alpha   90.00
_cell.angle_beta   90.00
_cell.angle_gamma   90.00
#
_symmetry.space_group_name_H-M   'P 1'
#
loop_
_entity.id
_entity.type
_entity.pdbx_description
1 polymer ?
#
loop_
_entity_poly.entity_id
_entity_poly.type
_entity_poly.pdbx_seq_one_letter_code
_entity_poly.pdbx_strand_id
1 'polypeptide(L)'
;GDTGAGKTSIFDAITFALYGESSGEVRDPQMFRSKYAKAEIKTYVELTFCYRGEKYRVKRNPEYQRPKGRGTGLTLQKAEAELEYLSDSSRPIVSKSKDVTRAVTEILGLDYRQFTQIVMIAQGDFQKLLFADTATRKEIFRRIFHTEKFQQLQDALKAELSRQKEVYEDLRKGISQELSMAVCPNGAIEEPEWNVLKRNG
;
A
#
# COMPACT_ATOMS: atom_id res chain seq x y z
N GLY A 1 23.44 15.19 4.18
CA GLY A 1 23.80 15.44 5.58
C GLY A 1 24.56 14.25 6.14
N ASP A 2 25.38 14.50 7.12
CA ASP A 2 26.30 13.51 7.67
C ASP A 2 25.59 12.32 8.30
N THR A 3 26.27 11.18 8.36
CA THR A 3 25.82 9.98 9.07
C THR A 3 25.69 10.29 10.56
N GLY A 4 24.59 9.97 11.20
CA GLY A 4 24.36 10.28 12.63
C GLY A 4 23.66 11.63 12.90
N ALA A 5 23.36 12.44 11.87
CA ALA A 5 22.69 13.74 12.02
C ALA A 5 21.22 13.69 12.41
N GLY A 6 20.70 12.53 12.86
CA GLY A 6 19.32 12.40 13.33
C GLY A 6 18.23 12.31 12.27
N LYS A 7 18.58 12.15 10.99
CA LYS A 7 17.59 12.04 9.89
C LYS A 7 16.56 10.94 10.12
N THR A 8 17.03 9.75 10.45
CA THR A 8 16.14 8.60 10.76
C THR A 8 15.23 8.89 11.94
N SER A 9 15.70 9.63 12.95
CA SER A 9 14.88 9.99 14.12
C SER A 9 13.72 10.92 13.77
N ILE A 10 13.87 11.79 12.76
CA ILE A 10 12.78 12.64 12.26
C ILE A 10 11.72 11.76 11.58
N PHE A 11 12.14 10.82 10.76
CA PHE A 11 11.23 9.88 10.11
C PHE A 11 10.54 8.96 11.13
N ASP A 12 11.28 8.45 12.10
CA ASP A 12 10.71 7.68 13.21
C ASP A 12 9.65 8.49 13.95
N ALA A 13 9.91 9.77 14.23
CA ALA A 13 8.97 10.66 14.90
C ALA A 13 7.69 10.87 14.07
N ILE A 14 7.80 11.10 12.76
CA ILE A 14 6.64 11.26 11.87
C ILE A 14 5.81 9.97 11.85
N THR A 15 6.44 8.82 11.63
CA THR A 15 5.75 7.53 11.57
C THR A 15 5.10 7.18 12.90
N PHE A 16 5.80 7.44 14.00
CA PHE A 16 5.26 7.22 15.34
C PHE A 16 4.07 8.14 15.62
N ALA A 17 4.12 9.42 15.27
CA ALA A 17 2.99 10.33 15.43
C ALA A 17 1.75 9.81 14.69
N LEU A 18 1.91 9.41 13.43
CA LEU A 18 0.80 8.97 12.58
C LEU A 18 0.25 7.59 12.98
N TYR A 19 1.13 6.61 13.19
CA TYR A 19 0.74 5.20 13.33
C TYR A 19 1.08 4.56 14.68
N GLY A 20 1.94 5.17 15.48
CA GLY A 20 2.39 4.61 16.75
C GLY A 20 3.55 3.62 16.65
N GLU A 21 4.15 3.52 15.46
CA GLU A 21 5.23 2.60 15.12
C GLU A 21 6.48 3.36 14.68
N SER A 22 7.66 2.72 14.71
CA SER A 22 8.89 3.30 14.17
C SER A 22 8.90 3.25 12.63
N SER A 23 9.78 3.99 11.99
CA SER A 23 9.93 4.00 10.54
C SER A 23 10.52 2.72 9.94
N GLY A 24 11.11 1.86 10.79
CA GLY A 24 11.68 0.57 10.42
C GLY A 24 11.40 -0.47 11.50
N GLU A 25 11.41 -1.73 11.13
CA GLU A 25 11.06 -2.86 12.01
C GLU A 25 12.06 -3.08 13.18
N VAL A 26 13.13 -2.28 13.26
CA VAL A 26 14.27 -2.51 14.17
C VAL A 26 14.11 -1.80 15.52
N ARG A 27 13.28 -0.77 15.63
CA ARG A 27 13.16 0.05 16.85
C ARG A 27 11.78 -0.09 17.48
N ASP A 28 11.76 -0.55 18.74
CA ASP A 28 10.55 -0.50 19.56
C ASP A 28 10.24 0.98 19.92
N PRO A 29 8.98 1.44 19.85
CA PRO A 29 8.57 2.77 20.30
C PRO A 29 9.03 3.15 21.73
N GLN A 30 9.22 2.19 22.61
CA GLN A 30 9.78 2.43 23.95
C GLN A 30 11.22 2.97 23.91
N MET A 31 11.96 2.69 22.83
CA MET A 31 13.33 3.20 22.62
C MET A 31 13.38 4.68 22.24
N PHE A 32 12.23 5.32 21.94
CA PHE A 32 12.19 6.74 21.59
C PHE A 32 12.45 7.65 22.79
N ARG A 33 12.32 7.15 24.01
CA ARG A 33 12.75 7.90 25.17
C ARG A 33 14.27 7.85 25.31
N SER A 34 14.89 9.02 25.33
CA SER A 34 16.32 9.12 25.60
C SER A 34 16.68 8.53 26.97
N LYS A 35 17.70 7.70 27.01
CA LYS A 35 18.26 7.17 28.29
C LYS A 35 18.82 8.28 29.19
N TYR A 36 19.13 9.44 28.62
CA TYR A 36 19.64 10.61 29.35
C TYR A 36 18.54 11.58 29.76
N ALA A 37 17.29 11.33 29.37
CA ALA A 37 16.18 12.19 29.77
C ALA A 37 15.90 12.06 31.26
N LYS A 38 15.87 13.19 31.98
CA LYS A 38 15.44 13.22 33.38
C LYS A 38 14.02 12.64 33.50
N ALA A 39 13.77 11.99 34.64
CA ALA A 39 12.50 11.27 34.85
C ALA A 39 11.26 12.16 34.74
N GLU A 40 11.39 13.46 35.12
CA GLU A 40 10.31 14.46 35.12
C GLU A 40 9.95 14.93 33.71
N ILE A 41 10.87 14.79 32.72
CA ILE A 41 10.65 15.26 31.35
C ILE A 41 9.70 14.30 30.64
N LYS A 42 8.59 14.83 30.12
CA LYS A 42 7.64 14.09 29.32
C LYS A 42 8.25 13.74 27.96
N THR A 43 7.98 12.53 27.50
CA THR A 43 8.38 12.07 26.17
C THR A 43 7.13 11.99 25.31
N TYR A 44 7.08 12.76 24.24
CA TYR A 44 5.97 12.73 23.27
C TYR A 44 6.45 13.24 21.92
N VAL A 45 5.71 12.93 20.89
CA VAL A 45 5.82 13.52 19.55
C VAL A 45 4.53 14.26 19.26
N GLU A 46 4.67 15.46 18.72
CA GLU A 46 3.55 16.25 18.21
C GLU A 46 3.84 16.60 16.76
N LEU A 47 2.91 16.25 15.87
CA LEU A 47 3.00 16.48 14.43
C LEU A 47 1.78 17.27 13.98
N THR A 48 2.02 18.44 13.38
CA THR A 48 0.99 19.20 12.67
C THR A 48 1.23 19.05 11.17
N PHE A 49 0.19 18.66 10.43
CA PHE A 49 0.28 18.49 8.99
C PHE A 49 -0.98 18.99 8.28
N CYS A 50 -0.85 19.26 6.99
CA CYS A 50 -1.97 19.63 6.12
C CYS A 50 -2.18 18.53 5.06
N TYR A 51 -3.41 18.10 4.88
CA TYR A 51 -3.78 17.15 3.85
C TYR A 51 -5.13 17.54 3.24
N ARG A 52 -5.19 17.64 1.91
CA ARG A 52 -6.39 18.07 1.15
C ARG A 52 -6.99 19.40 1.62
N GLY A 53 -6.12 20.34 2.04
CA GLY A 53 -6.55 21.66 2.52
C GLY A 53 -6.91 21.73 4.00
N GLU A 54 -7.08 20.60 4.67
CA GLU A 54 -7.40 20.49 6.09
C GLU A 54 -6.13 20.36 6.94
N LYS A 55 -6.13 20.97 8.13
CA LYS A 55 -5.03 20.91 9.09
C LYS A 55 -5.36 19.97 10.25
N TYR A 56 -4.40 19.17 10.60
CA TYR A 56 -4.48 18.16 11.65
C TYR A 56 -3.32 18.28 12.61
N ARG A 57 -3.55 17.99 13.88
CA ARG A 57 -2.51 17.86 14.89
C ARG A 57 -2.63 16.51 15.57
N VAL A 58 -1.59 15.70 15.49
CA VAL A 58 -1.49 14.42 16.19
C VAL A 58 -0.43 14.51 17.26
N LYS A 59 -0.76 14.08 18.47
CA LYS A 59 0.16 13.99 19.59
C LYS A 59 0.16 12.57 20.13
N ARG A 60 1.34 11.98 20.31
CA ARG A 60 1.52 10.64 20.90
C ARG A 60 2.66 10.61 21.87
N ASN A 61 2.52 9.80 22.92
CA ASN A 61 3.62 9.39 23.75
C ASN A 61 3.80 7.86 23.71
N PRO A 62 5.04 7.36 23.76
CA PRO A 62 5.29 5.95 24.00
C PRO A 62 4.97 5.59 25.46
N GLU A 63 4.97 4.31 25.76
CA GLU A 63 4.97 3.86 27.15
C GLU A 63 6.35 4.07 27.77
N TYR A 64 6.40 4.67 28.97
CA TYR A 64 7.65 4.88 29.70
C TYR A 64 7.42 5.05 31.20
N GLN A 65 8.47 4.84 32.00
CA GLN A 65 8.41 5.08 33.42
C GLN A 65 8.60 6.56 33.75
N ARG A 66 7.78 7.09 34.64
CA ARG A 66 7.86 8.46 35.19
C ARG A 66 7.77 8.47 36.72
N PRO A 67 8.21 9.53 37.41
CA PRO A 67 8.00 9.68 38.82
C PRO A 67 6.51 9.67 39.17
N LYS A 68 6.17 9.13 40.34
CA LYS A 68 4.82 9.25 40.87
C LYS A 68 4.52 10.72 41.19
N GLY A 69 3.29 11.16 40.91
CA GLY A 69 2.84 12.51 41.27
C GLY A 69 2.68 12.75 42.77
N ARG A 70 2.56 11.66 43.56
CA ARG A 70 2.52 11.67 45.02
C ARG A 70 3.32 10.46 45.54
N GLY A 71 4.16 10.69 46.55
CA GLY A 71 5.05 9.67 47.12
C GLY A 71 6.34 9.46 46.34
N THR A 72 7.18 8.54 46.79
CA THR A 72 8.46 8.17 46.17
C THR A 72 8.28 7.00 45.19
N GLY A 73 9.13 6.92 44.16
CA GLY A 73 9.18 5.81 43.21
C GLY A 73 8.65 6.17 41.82
N LEU A 74 8.64 5.18 40.94
CA LEU A 74 8.23 5.31 39.54
C LEU A 74 6.83 4.73 39.29
N THR A 75 6.17 5.25 38.29
CA THR A 75 4.90 4.72 37.78
C THR A 75 4.96 4.66 36.25
N LEU A 76 4.19 3.77 35.67
CA LEU A 76 4.13 3.60 34.23
C LEU A 76 3.22 4.69 33.62
N GLN A 77 3.76 5.50 32.70
CA GLN A 77 2.98 6.31 31.77
C GLN A 77 2.59 5.42 30.62
N LYS A 78 1.30 5.16 30.46
CA LYS A 78 0.79 4.38 29.33
C LYS A 78 0.93 5.15 28.02
N ALA A 79 1.02 4.42 26.91
CA ALA A 79 0.97 5.00 25.59
C ALA A 79 -0.41 5.65 25.35
N GLU A 80 -0.41 6.91 24.95
CA GLU A 80 -1.61 7.70 24.67
C GLU A 80 -1.45 8.38 23.31
N ALA A 81 -2.58 8.67 22.66
CA ALA A 81 -2.62 9.42 21.41
C ALA A 81 -3.85 10.30 21.35
N GLU A 82 -3.70 11.44 20.69
CA GLU A 82 -4.77 12.41 20.41
C GLU A 82 -4.63 12.92 18.98
N LEU A 83 -5.76 13.04 18.28
CA LEU A 83 -5.87 13.67 16.97
C LEU A 83 -6.88 14.80 17.07
N GLU A 84 -6.48 15.99 16.66
CA GLU A 84 -7.28 17.21 16.63
C GLU A 84 -7.42 17.73 15.20
N TYR A 85 -8.62 18.16 14.85
CA TYR A 85 -8.96 18.75 13.56
C TYR A 85 -8.85 20.27 13.67
N LEU A 86 -7.72 20.86 13.26
CA LEU A 86 -7.44 22.29 13.46
C LEU A 86 -8.25 23.21 12.54
N SER A 87 -8.71 22.71 11.39
CA SER A 87 -9.55 23.47 10.48
C SER A 87 -11.04 23.44 10.85
N ASP A 88 -11.45 22.51 11.68
CA ASP A 88 -12.85 22.34 12.09
C ASP A 88 -12.92 22.03 13.59
N SER A 89 -13.02 23.07 14.40
CA SER A 89 -13.11 22.97 15.87
C SER A 89 -14.42 22.34 16.37
N SER A 90 -15.41 22.13 15.50
CA SER A 90 -16.66 21.45 15.86
C SER A 90 -16.48 19.93 15.96
N ARG A 91 -15.44 19.37 15.33
CA ARG A 91 -15.16 17.94 15.38
C ARG A 91 -14.51 17.56 16.70
N PRO A 92 -14.97 16.47 17.33
CA PRO A 92 -14.41 16.04 18.60
C PRO A 92 -12.97 15.53 18.42
N ILE A 93 -12.16 15.75 19.44
CA ILE A 93 -10.80 15.18 19.51
C ILE A 93 -10.92 13.67 19.56
N VAL A 94 -10.19 12.98 18.67
CA VAL A 94 -10.08 11.51 18.70
C VAL A 94 -8.98 11.14 19.72
N SER A 95 -9.33 10.33 20.70
CA SER A 95 -8.42 9.84 21.74
C SER A 95 -8.23 8.33 21.60
N LYS A 96 -7.25 7.77 22.30
CA LYS A 96 -6.80 6.38 22.27
C LYS A 96 -6.00 6.01 21.01
N SER A 97 -4.90 5.31 21.25
CA SER A 97 -3.91 4.99 20.21
C SER A 97 -4.50 4.28 18.98
N LYS A 98 -5.40 3.31 19.18
CA LYS A 98 -6.03 2.56 18.09
C LYS A 98 -6.99 3.43 17.26
N ASP A 99 -7.79 4.25 17.91
CA ASP A 99 -8.78 5.12 17.24
C ASP A 99 -8.08 6.23 16.46
N VAL A 100 -7.01 6.81 17.01
CA VAL A 100 -6.18 7.79 16.29
C VAL A 100 -5.50 7.15 15.06
N THR A 101 -4.94 5.94 15.19
CA THR A 101 -4.34 5.25 14.04
C THR A 101 -5.37 4.97 12.95
N ARG A 102 -6.58 4.54 13.31
CA ARG A 102 -7.67 4.32 12.36
C ARG A 102 -8.06 5.63 11.65
N ALA A 103 -8.27 6.70 12.40
CA ALA A 103 -8.63 8.01 11.83
C ALA A 103 -7.52 8.55 10.90
N VAL A 104 -6.25 8.42 11.27
CA VAL A 104 -5.12 8.78 10.39
C VAL A 104 -5.11 7.96 9.11
N THR A 105 -5.34 6.65 9.20
CA THR A 105 -5.44 5.77 8.04
C THR A 105 -6.58 6.17 7.11
N GLU A 106 -7.75 6.51 7.66
CA GLU A 106 -8.90 7.02 6.89
C GLU A 106 -8.61 8.37 6.21
N ILE A 107 -7.96 9.30 6.92
CA ILE A 107 -7.59 10.62 6.39
C ILE A 107 -6.59 10.47 5.24
N LEU A 108 -5.50 9.74 5.45
CA LEU A 108 -4.41 9.63 4.47
C LEU A 108 -4.71 8.61 3.36
N GLY A 109 -5.61 7.66 3.59
CA GLY A 109 -5.88 6.54 2.69
C GLY A 109 -4.73 5.52 2.62
N LEU A 110 -3.80 5.56 3.58
CA LEU A 110 -2.62 4.72 3.63
C LEU A 110 -2.50 4.09 5.03
N ASP A 111 -2.29 2.79 5.10
CA ASP A 111 -1.89 2.13 6.34
C ASP A 111 -0.39 2.36 6.64
N TYR A 112 0.06 1.92 7.81
CA TYR A 112 1.46 2.05 8.24
C TYR A 112 2.45 1.46 7.23
N ARG A 113 2.18 0.27 6.68
CA ARG A 113 3.08 -0.40 5.73
C ARG A 113 3.14 0.34 4.40
N GLN A 114 1.99 0.75 3.89
CA GLN A 114 1.90 1.55 2.66
C GLN A 114 2.62 2.89 2.82
N PHE A 115 2.39 3.57 3.95
CA PHE A 115 3.04 4.84 4.25
C PHE A 115 4.56 4.71 4.31
N THR A 116 5.07 3.74 5.06
CA THR A 116 6.52 3.53 5.18
C THR A 116 7.17 3.15 3.86
N GLN A 117 6.48 2.38 3.01
CA GLN A 117 6.99 1.99 1.70
C GLN A 117 7.00 3.15 0.69
N ILE A 118 6.00 4.03 0.72
CA ILE A 118 5.85 5.12 -0.25
C ILE A 118 6.66 6.35 0.18
N VAL A 119 6.53 6.74 1.45
CA VAL A 119 7.10 7.99 1.97
C VAL A 119 8.54 7.80 2.45
N MET A 120 8.87 6.58 2.91
CA MET A 120 10.14 6.23 3.52
C MET A 120 10.98 5.35 2.59
N ILE A 121 11.13 5.73 1.33
CA ILE A 121 12.04 5.02 0.43
C ILE A 121 13.42 5.02 1.08
N ALA A 122 13.86 3.87 1.55
CA ALA A 122 15.13 3.71 2.23
C ALA A 122 16.29 4.25 1.36
N GLN A 123 17.26 4.88 1.98
CA GLN A 123 18.35 5.59 1.30
C GLN A 123 19.05 4.75 0.20
N GLY A 124 19.10 3.42 0.36
CA GLY A 124 19.65 2.50 -0.64
C GLY A 124 18.70 2.16 -1.79
N ASP A 125 17.39 2.13 -1.54
CA ASP A 125 16.40 1.75 -2.55
C ASP A 125 16.09 2.89 -3.52
N PHE A 126 16.18 4.16 -3.06
CA PHE A 126 16.10 5.31 -3.96
C PHE A 126 17.26 5.34 -4.96
N GLN A 127 18.47 5.04 -4.51
CA GLN A 127 19.63 4.97 -5.39
C GLN A 127 19.49 3.80 -6.38
N LYS A 128 19.03 2.64 -5.93
CA LYS A 128 18.72 1.50 -6.80
C LYS A 128 17.66 1.86 -7.84
N LEU A 129 16.60 2.61 -7.44
CA LEU A 129 15.54 3.05 -8.36
C LEU A 129 16.09 3.98 -9.46
N LEU A 130 17.00 4.90 -9.12
CA LEU A 130 17.59 5.84 -10.09
C LEU A 130 18.46 5.15 -11.12
N PHE A 131 19.27 4.16 -10.70
CA PHE A 131 20.22 3.45 -11.55
C PHE A 131 19.68 2.13 -12.12
N ALA A 132 18.49 1.71 -11.72
CA ALA A 132 17.87 0.48 -12.21
C ALA A 132 17.49 0.58 -13.68
N ASP A 133 17.60 -0.53 -14.40
CA ASP A 133 16.97 -0.69 -15.69
C ASP A 133 15.42 -0.68 -15.58
N THR A 134 14.73 -0.64 -16.70
CA THR A 134 13.27 -0.55 -16.75
C THR A 134 12.60 -1.76 -16.09
N ALA A 135 13.17 -2.96 -16.20
CA ALA A 135 12.62 -4.18 -15.62
C ALA A 135 12.72 -4.16 -14.10
N THR A 136 13.90 -3.88 -13.56
CA THR A 136 14.16 -3.76 -12.11
C THR A 136 13.36 -2.61 -11.50
N ARG A 137 13.25 -1.46 -12.19
CA ARG A 137 12.44 -0.33 -11.74
C ARG A 137 10.95 -0.71 -11.62
N LYS A 138 10.42 -1.44 -12.61
CA LYS A 138 9.05 -1.94 -12.59
C LYS A 138 8.81 -2.90 -11.43
N GLU A 139 9.76 -3.75 -11.09
CA GLU A 139 9.68 -4.67 -9.96
C GLU A 139 9.69 -3.94 -8.61
N ILE A 140 10.57 -2.93 -8.45
CA ILE A 140 10.61 -2.07 -7.26
C ILE A 140 9.27 -1.35 -7.08
N PHE A 141 8.71 -0.75 -8.14
CA PHE A 141 7.40 -0.10 -8.07
C PHE A 141 6.27 -1.07 -7.74
N ARG A 142 6.27 -2.28 -8.30
CA ARG A 142 5.29 -3.31 -7.97
C ARG A 142 5.31 -3.65 -6.48
N ARG A 143 6.49 -3.79 -5.90
CA ARG A 143 6.67 -4.04 -4.46
C ARG A 143 6.17 -2.87 -3.62
N ILE A 144 6.54 -1.63 -3.99
CA ILE A 144 6.14 -0.41 -3.27
C ILE A 144 4.61 -0.24 -3.28
N PHE A 145 3.97 -0.44 -4.43
CA PHE A 145 2.54 -0.21 -4.61
C PHE A 145 1.67 -1.46 -4.43
N HIS A 146 2.27 -2.61 -4.04
CA HIS A 146 1.56 -3.89 -3.87
C HIS A 146 0.66 -4.25 -5.05
N THR A 147 1.15 -4.04 -6.27
CA THR A 147 0.40 -4.28 -7.50
C THR A 147 0.49 -5.72 -8.00
N GLU A 148 1.07 -6.64 -7.21
CA GLU A 148 1.20 -8.07 -7.54
C GLU A 148 -0.17 -8.71 -7.80
N LYS A 149 -1.19 -8.33 -7.03
CA LYS A 149 -2.57 -8.84 -7.23
C LYS A 149 -3.13 -8.48 -8.62
N PHE A 150 -2.85 -7.27 -9.09
CA PHE A 150 -3.27 -6.86 -10.43
C PHE A 150 -2.49 -7.59 -11.52
N GLN A 151 -1.20 -7.88 -11.28
CA GLN A 151 -0.41 -8.70 -12.20
C GLN A 151 -0.95 -10.13 -12.26
N GLN A 152 -1.24 -10.75 -11.13
CA GLN A 152 -1.85 -12.10 -11.06
C GLN A 152 -3.18 -12.15 -11.81
N LEU A 153 -4.04 -11.14 -11.63
CA LEU A 153 -5.29 -11.03 -12.39
C LEU A 153 -5.04 -10.91 -13.89
N GLN A 154 -4.09 -10.07 -14.29
CA GLN A 154 -3.73 -9.89 -15.70
C GLN A 154 -3.21 -11.19 -16.32
N ASP A 155 -2.37 -11.91 -15.59
CA ASP A 155 -1.80 -13.19 -16.08
C ASP A 155 -2.86 -14.28 -16.15
N ALA A 156 -3.79 -14.34 -15.18
CA ALA A 156 -4.94 -15.24 -15.22
C ALA A 156 -5.87 -14.95 -16.41
N LEU A 157 -6.16 -13.67 -16.69
CA LEU A 157 -6.96 -13.26 -17.85
C LEU A 157 -6.28 -13.60 -19.17
N LYS A 158 -4.97 -13.43 -19.27
CA LYS A 158 -4.21 -13.80 -20.48
C LYS A 158 -4.21 -15.32 -20.68
N ALA A 159 -4.04 -16.10 -19.64
CA ALA A 159 -4.10 -17.55 -19.71
C ALA A 159 -5.49 -18.03 -20.17
N GLU A 160 -6.56 -17.47 -19.61
CA GLU A 160 -7.93 -17.79 -20.01
C GLU A 160 -8.22 -17.38 -21.45
N LEU A 161 -7.76 -16.19 -21.87
CA LEU A 161 -7.88 -15.76 -23.27
C LEU A 161 -7.18 -16.73 -24.22
N SER A 162 -5.97 -17.18 -23.89
CA SER A 162 -5.24 -18.15 -24.70
C SER A 162 -5.99 -19.49 -24.82
N ARG A 163 -6.51 -19.97 -23.69
CA ARG A 163 -7.33 -21.19 -23.66
C ARG A 163 -8.61 -21.07 -24.52
N GLN A 164 -9.32 -19.96 -24.38
CA GLN A 164 -10.53 -19.72 -25.19
C GLN A 164 -10.23 -19.61 -26.69
N LYS A 165 -9.10 -18.98 -27.02
CA LYS A 165 -8.65 -18.88 -28.41
C LYS A 165 -8.31 -20.24 -29.00
N GLU A 166 -7.67 -21.11 -28.23
CA GLU A 166 -7.35 -22.47 -28.65
C GLU A 166 -8.63 -23.29 -28.92
N VAL A 167 -9.59 -23.26 -28.01
CA VAL A 167 -10.92 -23.88 -28.17
C VAL A 167 -11.63 -23.33 -29.42
N TYR A 168 -11.62 -22.02 -29.61
CA TYR A 168 -12.23 -21.38 -30.79
C TYR A 168 -11.60 -21.87 -32.09
N GLU A 169 -10.27 -21.90 -32.17
CA GLU A 169 -9.58 -22.36 -33.38
C GLU A 169 -9.82 -23.85 -33.64
N ASP A 170 -9.92 -24.69 -32.65
CA ASP A 170 -10.23 -26.11 -32.81
C ASP A 170 -11.67 -26.32 -33.25
N LEU A 171 -12.64 -25.61 -32.70
CA LEU A 171 -14.02 -25.65 -33.15
C LEU A 171 -14.14 -25.14 -34.61
N ARG A 172 -13.45 -24.06 -34.94
CA ARG A 172 -13.41 -23.54 -36.32
C ARG A 172 -12.84 -24.51 -37.32
N LYS A 173 -11.75 -25.21 -36.95
CA LYS A 173 -11.17 -26.29 -37.78
C LYS A 173 -12.16 -27.44 -37.94
N GLY A 174 -12.83 -27.85 -36.88
CA GLY A 174 -13.85 -28.90 -36.92
C GLY A 174 -14.99 -28.54 -37.87
N ILE A 175 -15.54 -27.34 -37.73
CA ILE A 175 -16.61 -26.84 -38.61
C ILE A 175 -16.12 -26.83 -40.08
N SER A 176 -14.91 -26.31 -40.33
CA SER A 176 -14.34 -26.27 -41.68
C SER A 176 -14.17 -27.66 -42.29
N GLN A 177 -13.76 -28.67 -41.49
CA GLN A 177 -13.66 -30.06 -41.90
C GLN A 177 -15.03 -30.65 -42.24
N GLU A 178 -16.03 -30.50 -41.37
CA GLU A 178 -17.39 -30.97 -41.63
C GLU A 178 -17.99 -30.31 -42.90
N LEU A 179 -17.83 -28.99 -43.07
CA LEU A 179 -18.26 -28.27 -44.26
C LEU A 179 -17.55 -28.75 -45.52
N SER A 180 -16.27 -29.13 -45.43
CA SER A 180 -15.53 -29.67 -46.57
C SER A 180 -16.06 -31.00 -47.08
N MET A 181 -16.57 -31.82 -46.15
CA MET A 181 -17.17 -33.14 -46.43
C MET A 181 -18.66 -33.06 -46.85
N ALA A 182 -19.30 -31.92 -46.57
CA ALA A 182 -20.70 -31.78 -46.91
C ALA A 182 -20.92 -31.78 -48.42
N VAL A 183 -21.86 -32.58 -48.89
CA VAL A 183 -22.26 -32.69 -50.29
C VAL A 183 -23.55 -31.89 -50.50
N CYS A 184 -23.54 -31.02 -51.51
CA CYS A 184 -24.75 -30.29 -51.87
C CYS A 184 -25.79 -31.25 -52.47
N PRO A 185 -27.04 -31.27 -51.97
CA PRO A 185 -28.10 -32.03 -52.61
C PRO A 185 -28.37 -31.50 -54.02
N ASN A 186 -28.50 -32.40 -54.98
CA ASN A 186 -28.75 -32.03 -56.37
C ASN A 186 -29.96 -31.10 -56.51
N GLY A 187 -29.74 -29.91 -57.06
CA GLY A 187 -30.78 -28.91 -57.32
C GLY A 187 -31.18 -27.98 -56.20
N ALA A 188 -30.51 -28.05 -55.02
CA ALA A 188 -30.86 -27.22 -53.86
C ALA A 188 -30.18 -25.81 -53.89
N ILE A 189 -28.93 -25.71 -54.36
CA ILE A 189 -28.15 -24.45 -54.48
C ILE A 189 -27.20 -24.58 -55.67
N GLU A 190 -26.93 -23.48 -56.37
CA GLU A 190 -25.91 -23.49 -57.44
C GLU A 190 -24.50 -23.72 -56.88
N GLU A 191 -23.67 -24.49 -57.57
CA GLU A 191 -22.34 -24.91 -57.15
C GLU A 191 -21.40 -23.74 -56.77
N PRO A 192 -21.42 -22.57 -57.43
CA PRO A 192 -20.65 -21.41 -56.99
C PRO A 192 -21.08 -20.85 -55.61
N GLU A 193 -22.36 -20.79 -55.36
CA GLU A 193 -22.91 -20.31 -54.04
C GLU A 193 -22.57 -21.26 -52.92
N TRP A 194 -22.62 -22.58 -53.15
CA TRP A 194 -22.20 -23.61 -52.22
C TRP A 194 -20.73 -23.49 -51.82
N ASN A 195 -19.86 -23.20 -52.77
CA ASN A 195 -18.44 -23.01 -52.54
C ASN A 195 -18.15 -21.73 -51.75
N VAL A 196 -18.95 -20.67 -51.91
CA VAL A 196 -18.87 -19.45 -51.09
C VAL A 196 -19.28 -19.73 -49.63
N LEU A 197 -20.36 -20.48 -49.41
CA LEU A 197 -20.82 -20.89 -48.09
C LEU A 197 -19.77 -21.74 -47.37
N LYS A 198 -19.13 -22.67 -48.06
CA LYS A 198 -18.02 -23.48 -47.50
C LYS A 198 -16.80 -22.66 -47.07
N ARG A 199 -16.53 -21.52 -47.73
CA ARG A 199 -15.39 -20.64 -47.38
C ARG A 199 -15.67 -19.72 -46.21
N ASN A 200 -16.91 -19.38 -45.98
CA ASN A 200 -17.33 -18.41 -44.97
C ASN A 200 -17.78 -19.06 -43.65
N GLY A 201 -17.89 -20.36 -43.55
CA GLY A 201 -18.12 -21.13 -42.32
C GLY A 201 -16.82 -21.57 -41.71
#